data_421aa381fded29487c4452675875ba89
#
_entry.id   421aa381fded29487c4452675875ba89
#
_cell.length_a   1.000
_cell.length_b   1.000
_cell.length_c   1.000
_cell.angle_alpha   90.00
_cell.angle_beta   90.00
_cell.angle_gamma   90.00
#
_symmetry.space_group_name_H-M   'P 1'
#
loop_
_entity.id
_entity.type
_entity.pdbx_description
1 polymer ?
#
loop_
_entity_poly.entity_id
_entity_poly.type
_entity_poly.pdbx_seq_one_letter_code
_entity_poly.pdbx_strand_id
1 'polypeptide(L)'
;MIIIIIQALISVFVALNMGVSGFSVAFAPSYGSRLLKKSTAVILYSICIFFGGILLGPRVVDTLAKNILLQQFSLVSGLIILFSAGAMMFLSNALKIPQSTSFVTVASFVGAGLYYGKVNWQSISRIAIVAVIFSVLSFIVVFLVKRRVYPPNNKNLKLYQNFHIHRGKFKKIIIFTNMYAAFGMGTNNIANVVAPIVGSSTINPVLALAIAAPLFGLGAHIYGKKVIDAVSKDIVPIGEISAVIISVVTATFVIIASLLGLPTPYVQITTLSVLAISFVKDGPRYALEKTVFKRMASAWILVPLATISLSFLLHLIFIKG
;
A
#
# COMPACT_ATOMS: atom_id res chain seq x y z
N MET A 1 -21.86 -16.03 -16.71
CA MET A 1 -22.06 -16.35 -15.28
C MET A 1 -20.78 -16.89 -14.63
N ILE A 2 -20.17 -17.94 -15.14
CA ILE A 2 -18.93 -18.56 -14.56
C ILE A 2 -17.78 -17.56 -14.40
N ILE A 3 -17.48 -16.73 -15.41
CA ILE A 3 -16.39 -15.75 -15.37
C ILE A 3 -16.60 -14.72 -14.25
N ILE A 4 -17.83 -14.27 -14.03
CA ILE A 4 -18.15 -13.30 -12.94
C ILE A 4 -17.92 -13.94 -11.57
N ILE A 5 -18.29 -15.21 -11.40
CA ILE A 5 -18.06 -15.96 -10.15
C ILE A 5 -16.55 -16.09 -9.89
N ILE A 6 -15.77 -16.47 -10.91
CA ILE A 6 -14.30 -16.60 -10.79
C ILE A 6 -13.69 -15.24 -10.46
N GLN A 7 -14.11 -14.17 -11.13
CA GLN A 7 -13.63 -12.81 -10.87
C GLN A 7 -13.95 -12.37 -9.43
N ALA A 8 -15.14 -12.67 -8.93
CA ALA A 8 -15.52 -12.39 -7.55
C ALA A 8 -14.66 -13.17 -6.54
N LEU A 9 -14.42 -14.46 -6.77
CA LEU A 9 -13.57 -15.29 -5.90
C LEU A 9 -12.13 -14.79 -5.85
N ILE A 10 -11.54 -14.43 -6.99
CA ILE A 10 -10.19 -13.87 -7.06
C ILE A 10 -10.16 -12.50 -6.37
N SER A 11 -11.19 -11.66 -6.55
CA SER A 11 -11.30 -10.37 -5.86
C SER A 11 -11.30 -10.52 -4.34
N VAL A 12 -12.08 -11.47 -3.82
CA VAL A 12 -12.11 -11.80 -2.38
C VAL A 12 -10.71 -12.21 -1.92
N PHE A 13 -10.06 -13.14 -2.63
CA PHE A 13 -8.71 -13.60 -2.29
C PHE A 13 -7.70 -12.45 -2.26
N VAL A 14 -7.69 -11.58 -3.28
CA VAL A 14 -6.78 -10.44 -3.37
C VAL A 14 -7.07 -9.43 -2.28
N ALA A 15 -8.35 -9.10 -2.02
CA ALA A 15 -8.77 -8.17 -0.98
C ALA A 15 -8.35 -8.65 0.42
N LEU A 16 -8.55 -9.95 0.73
CA LEU A 16 -8.11 -10.54 1.99
C LEU A 16 -6.59 -10.42 2.16
N ASN A 17 -5.80 -10.78 1.14
CA ASN A 17 -4.33 -10.66 1.17
C ASN A 17 -3.86 -9.22 1.36
N MET A 18 -4.45 -8.27 0.65
CA MET A 18 -4.11 -6.85 0.79
C MET A 18 -4.52 -6.30 2.16
N GLY A 19 -5.64 -6.75 2.70
CA GLY A 19 -6.11 -6.40 4.04
C GLY A 19 -5.13 -6.82 5.13
N VAL A 20 -4.57 -8.02 5.03
CA VAL A 20 -3.55 -8.52 5.98
C VAL A 20 -2.30 -7.65 5.94
N SER A 21 -1.75 -7.41 4.74
CA SER A 21 -0.53 -6.62 4.58
C SER A 21 -0.74 -5.16 5.01
N GLY A 22 -1.87 -4.56 4.64
CA GLY A 22 -2.24 -3.20 5.02
C GLY A 22 -2.38 -3.03 6.53
N PHE A 23 -3.06 -3.95 7.20
CA PHE A 23 -3.20 -3.93 8.66
C PHE A 23 -1.85 -3.99 9.37
N SER A 24 -0.95 -4.87 8.92
CA SER A 24 0.35 -5.03 9.55
C SER A 24 1.19 -3.76 9.43
N VAL A 25 1.16 -3.06 8.30
CA VAL A 25 1.91 -1.82 8.12
C VAL A 25 1.29 -0.66 8.90
N ALA A 26 -0.05 -0.50 8.89
CA ALA A 26 -0.72 0.61 9.55
C ALA A 26 -0.75 0.48 11.08
N PHE A 27 -0.95 -0.72 11.61
CA PHE A 27 -1.17 -0.94 13.06
C PHE A 27 -0.02 -1.64 13.80
N ALA A 28 1.09 -2.00 13.13
CA ALA A 28 2.26 -2.55 13.81
C ALA A 28 2.74 -1.70 14.99
N PRO A 29 2.77 -0.35 14.91
CA PRO A 29 3.24 0.46 16.05
C PRO A 29 2.36 0.35 17.28
N SER A 30 1.03 0.35 17.16
CA SER A 30 0.12 0.29 18.31
C SER A 30 -0.17 -1.12 18.80
N TYR A 31 -0.26 -2.07 17.89
CA TYR A 31 -0.49 -3.47 18.25
C TYR A 31 0.80 -4.15 18.73
N GLY A 32 1.91 -3.93 18.04
CA GLY A 32 3.22 -4.49 18.39
C GLY A 32 3.73 -3.98 19.74
N SER A 33 3.46 -2.74 20.11
CA SER A 33 3.74 -2.16 21.44
C SER A 33 2.69 -2.50 22.50
N ARG A 34 1.71 -3.39 22.20
CA ARG A 34 0.61 -3.81 23.09
C ARG A 34 -0.26 -2.64 23.59
N LEU A 35 -0.35 -1.55 22.87
CA LEU A 35 -1.21 -0.42 23.21
C LEU A 35 -2.70 -0.70 22.94
N LEU A 36 -2.99 -1.62 22.00
CA LEU A 36 -4.33 -2.05 21.62
C LEU A 36 -4.46 -3.57 21.64
N LYS A 37 -5.65 -4.05 21.99
CA LYS A 37 -6.05 -5.45 21.73
C LYS A 37 -6.25 -5.66 20.24
N LYS A 38 -6.04 -6.90 19.75
CA LYS A 38 -6.20 -7.25 18.33
C LYS A 38 -7.57 -6.85 17.79
N SER A 39 -8.64 -7.20 18.48
CA SER A 39 -10.01 -6.89 18.05
C SER A 39 -10.23 -5.40 17.86
N THR A 40 -9.81 -4.57 18.80
CA THR A 40 -9.93 -3.11 18.69
C THR A 40 -9.11 -2.57 17.53
N ALA A 41 -7.87 -3.04 17.33
CA ALA A 41 -7.03 -2.62 16.22
C ALA A 41 -7.66 -2.98 14.86
N VAL A 42 -8.21 -4.19 14.72
CA VAL A 42 -8.88 -4.63 13.48
C VAL A 42 -10.14 -3.82 13.21
N ILE A 43 -10.96 -3.54 14.22
CA ILE A 43 -12.18 -2.71 14.05
C ILE A 43 -11.80 -1.30 13.59
N LEU A 44 -10.85 -0.65 14.25
CA LEU A 44 -10.39 0.69 13.87
C LEU A 44 -9.80 0.70 12.45
N TYR A 45 -9.01 -0.31 12.10
CA TYR A 45 -8.49 -0.47 10.75
C TYR A 45 -9.63 -0.60 9.72
N SER A 46 -10.60 -1.49 9.97
CA SER A 46 -11.71 -1.74 9.05
C SER A 46 -12.55 -0.49 8.80
N ILE A 47 -12.84 0.26 9.86
CA ILE A 47 -13.59 1.52 9.76
C ILE A 47 -12.80 2.55 8.94
N CYS A 48 -11.52 2.75 9.26
CA CYS A 48 -10.71 3.76 8.58
C CYS A 48 -10.48 3.43 7.10
N ILE A 49 -10.21 2.16 6.78
CA ILE A 49 -10.00 1.74 5.40
C ILE A 49 -11.28 1.85 4.57
N PHE A 50 -12.44 1.53 5.17
CA PHE A 50 -13.75 1.66 4.54
C PHE A 50 -14.04 3.11 4.16
N PHE A 51 -13.93 4.05 5.11
CA PHE A 51 -14.17 5.46 4.82
C PHE A 51 -13.14 6.04 3.85
N GLY A 52 -11.86 5.69 3.99
CA GLY A 52 -10.84 6.09 3.03
C GLY A 52 -11.16 5.63 1.61
N GLY A 53 -11.56 4.37 1.46
CA GLY A 53 -11.95 3.78 0.18
C GLY A 53 -13.13 4.45 -0.47
N ILE A 54 -14.20 4.71 0.28
CA ILE A 54 -15.42 5.32 -0.27
C ILE A 54 -15.21 6.80 -0.63
N LEU A 55 -14.50 7.56 0.22
CA LEU A 55 -14.38 9.01 0.05
C LEU A 55 -13.43 9.40 -1.08
N LEU A 56 -12.29 8.73 -1.22
CA LEU A 56 -11.27 9.11 -2.19
C LEU A 56 -10.90 8.01 -3.19
N GLY A 57 -11.24 6.75 -2.88
CA GLY A 57 -10.98 5.60 -3.75
C GLY A 57 -11.56 5.71 -5.16
N PRO A 58 -12.76 6.29 -5.39
CA PRO A 58 -13.33 6.39 -6.73
C PRO A 58 -12.41 7.11 -7.73
N ARG A 59 -11.67 8.14 -7.31
CA ARG A 59 -10.72 8.87 -8.18
C ARG A 59 -9.56 7.98 -8.65
N VAL A 60 -9.06 7.12 -7.76
CA VAL A 60 -7.99 6.17 -8.09
C VAL A 60 -8.52 5.04 -8.96
N VAL A 61 -9.74 4.55 -8.69
CA VAL A 61 -10.42 3.55 -9.53
C VAL A 61 -10.60 4.08 -10.95
N ASP A 62 -11.05 5.31 -11.13
CA ASP A 62 -11.22 5.92 -12.45
C ASP A 62 -9.91 5.98 -13.25
N THR A 63 -8.81 6.34 -12.59
CA THR A 63 -7.49 6.36 -13.24
C THR A 63 -7.06 4.96 -13.67
N LEU A 64 -7.16 3.97 -12.79
CA LEU A 64 -6.77 2.60 -13.09
C LEU A 64 -7.67 1.97 -14.16
N ALA A 65 -8.98 2.14 -14.03
CA ALA A 65 -9.97 1.48 -14.90
C ALA A 65 -10.12 2.13 -16.29
N LYS A 66 -9.88 3.45 -16.41
CA LYS A 66 -10.20 4.21 -17.61
C LYS A 66 -9.01 4.90 -18.27
N ASN A 67 -7.94 5.21 -17.49
CA ASN A 67 -6.88 6.07 -17.98
C ASN A 67 -5.56 5.34 -18.27
N ILE A 68 -5.43 4.06 -17.93
CA ILE A 68 -4.24 3.26 -18.24
C ILE A 68 -4.37 2.59 -19.60
N LEU A 69 -5.54 1.99 -19.89
CA LEU A 69 -5.88 1.48 -21.21
C LEU A 69 -6.72 2.50 -21.98
N LEU A 70 -6.34 2.74 -23.24
CA LEU A 70 -7.06 3.65 -24.15
C LEU A 70 -8.26 2.95 -24.84
N GLN A 71 -8.80 1.90 -24.23
CA GLN A 71 -9.99 1.19 -24.71
C GLN A 71 -10.72 0.50 -23.57
N GLN A 72 -11.97 0.18 -23.81
CA GLN A 72 -12.75 -0.71 -22.94
C GLN A 72 -12.21 -2.15 -23.09
N PHE A 73 -12.26 -2.91 -22.03
CA PHE A 73 -11.79 -4.29 -22.01
C PHE A 73 -12.88 -5.24 -21.47
N SER A 74 -12.80 -6.48 -21.93
CA SER A 74 -13.77 -7.53 -21.60
C SER A 74 -13.68 -8.01 -20.16
N LEU A 75 -14.71 -8.71 -19.67
CA LEU A 75 -14.70 -9.41 -18.38
C LEU A 75 -13.52 -10.37 -18.25
N VAL A 76 -13.15 -11.07 -19.35
CA VAL A 76 -12.00 -11.97 -19.35
C VAL A 76 -10.70 -11.18 -19.14
N SER A 77 -10.56 -10.03 -19.79
CA SER A 77 -9.39 -9.17 -19.63
C SER A 77 -9.30 -8.62 -18.20
N GLY A 78 -10.43 -8.17 -17.64
CA GLY A 78 -10.49 -7.74 -16.22
C GLY A 78 -10.10 -8.87 -15.26
N LEU A 79 -10.53 -10.09 -15.52
CA LEU A 79 -10.14 -11.27 -14.76
C LEU A 79 -8.63 -11.55 -14.86
N ILE A 80 -8.04 -11.49 -16.06
CA ILE A 80 -6.60 -11.69 -16.26
C ILE A 80 -5.78 -10.61 -15.54
N ILE A 81 -6.19 -9.33 -15.64
CA ILE A 81 -5.53 -8.23 -14.95
C ILE A 81 -5.52 -8.48 -13.43
N LEU A 82 -6.68 -8.81 -12.86
CA LEU A 82 -6.83 -9.05 -11.43
C LEU A 82 -6.05 -10.29 -10.98
N PHE A 83 -6.11 -11.38 -11.75
CA PHE A 83 -5.37 -12.60 -11.46
C PHE A 83 -3.87 -12.37 -11.50
N SER A 84 -3.35 -11.70 -12.53
CA SER A 84 -1.92 -11.41 -12.66
C SER A 84 -1.40 -10.58 -11.51
N ALA A 85 -2.14 -9.54 -11.13
CA ALA A 85 -1.81 -8.71 -9.97
C ALA A 85 -1.84 -9.54 -8.68
N GLY A 86 -2.93 -10.28 -8.44
CA GLY A 86 -3.10 -11.10 -7.25
C GLY A 86 -2.06 -12.21 -7.10
N ALA A 87 -1.75 -12.91 -8.18
CA ALA A 87 -0.74 -13.97 -8.20
C ALA A 87 0.66 -13.43 -7.86
N MET A 88 1.05 -12.31 -8.46
CA MET A 88 2.35 -11.69 -8.17
C MET A 88 2.44 -11.09 -6.77
N MET A 89 1.34 -10.53 -6.24
CA MET A 89 1.25 -10.11 -4.84
C MET A 89 1.39 -11.30 -3.88
N PHE A 90 0.69 -12.39 -4.17
CA PHE A 90 0.76 -13.61 -3.36
C PHE A 90 2.17 -14.21 -3.38
N LEU A 91 2.77 -14.35 -4.56
CA LEU A 91 4.14 -14.87 -4.71
C LEU A 91 5.16 -14.01 -3.96
N SER A 92 5.07 -12.68 -4.09
CA SER A 92 5.96 -11.76 -3.37
C SER A 92 5.82 -11.90 -1.86
N ASN A 93 4.58 -12.01 -1.35
CA ASN A 93 4.32 -12.23 0.07
C ASN A 93 4.87 -13.60 0.55
N ALA A 94 4.72 -14.67 -0.25
CA ALA A 94 5.25 -15.99 0.04
C ALA A 94 6.79 -15.98 0.11
N LEU A 95 7.43 -15.22 -0.77
CA LEU A 95 8.89 -15.02 -0.81
C LEU A 95 9.38 -13.98 0.21
N LYS A 96 8.47 -13.40 1.02
CA LYS A 96 8.77 -12.32 1.98
C LYS A 96 9.46 -11.11 1.34
N ILE A 97 9.06 -10.78 0.13
CA ILE A 97 9.54 -9.63 -0.63
C ILE A 97 8.52 -8.50 -0.52
N PRO A 98 8.78 -7.41 0.23
CA PRO A 98 7.88 -6.28 0.33
C PRO A 98 7.76 -5.58 -1.02
N GLN A 99 6.57 -5.57 -1.59
CA GLN A 99 6.30 -4.95 -2.88
C GLN A 99 5.05 -4.07 -2.81
N SER A 100 4.92 -3.13 -3.76
CA SER A 100 3.77 -2.25 -3.83
C SER A 100 2.62 -2.87 -4.58
N THR A 101 1.47 -2.95 -3.93
CA THR A 101 0.23 -3.41 -4.55
C THR A 101 -0.16 -2.54 -5.74
N SER A 102 -0.05 -1.20 -5.62
CA SER A 102 -0.40 -0.29 -6.71
C SER A 102 0.50 -0.45 -7.93
N PHE A 103 1.81 -0.65 -7.75
CA PHE A 103 2.72 -0.88 -8.88
C PHE A 103 2.43 -2.19 -9.60
N VAL A 104 2.13 -3.25 -8.85
CA VAL A 104 1.76 -4.55 -9.42
C VAL A 104 0.44 -4.45 -10.19
N THR A 105 -0.54 -3.74 -9.65
CA THR A 105 -1.81 -3.52 -10.34
C THR A 105 -1.62 -2.67 -11.62
N VAL A 106 -0.89 -1.56 -11.56
CA VAL A 106 -0.56 -0.76 -12.75
C VAL A 106 0.17 -1.61 -13.79
N ALA A 107 1.14 -2.42 -13.36
CA ALA A 107 1.88 -3.33 -14.24
C ALA A 107 0.98 -4.36 -14.93
N SER A 108 -0.02 -4.92 -14.23
CA SER A 108 -0.96 -5.85 -14.85
C SER A 108 -1.84 -5.18 -15.91
N PHE A 109 -2.26 -3.93 -15.70
CA PHE A 109 -2.94 -3.13 -16.73
C PHE A 109 -2.01 -2.81 -17.91
N VAL A 110 -0.73 -2.50 -17.67
CA VAL A 110 0.26 -2.28 -18.74
C VAL A 110 0.43 -3.53 -19.59
N GLY A 111 0.51 -4.72 -18.98
CA GLY A 111 0.58 -5.99 -19.71
C GLY A 111 -0.62 -6.21 -20.64
N ALA A 112 -1.84 -5.94 -20.16
CA ALA A 112 -3.04 -5.95 -20.97
C ALA A 112 -2.97 -4.90 -22.10
N GLY A 113 -2.53 -3.70 -21.79
CA GLY A 113 -2.42 -2.60 -22.76
C GLY A 113 -1.40 -2.87 -23.86
N LEU A 114 -0.30 -3.57 -23.54
CA LEU A 114 0.68 -4.01 -24.55
C LEU A 114 0.08 -5.04 -25.51
N TYR A 115 -0.73 -5.97 -25.00
CA TYR A 115 -1.43 -6.93 -25.84
C TYR A 115 -2.38 -6.24 -26.84
N TYR A 116 -3.11 -5.23 -26.40
CA TYR A 116 -4.02 -4.48 -27.25
C TYR A 116 -3.35 -3.39 -28.10
N GLY A 117 -2.08 -3.08 -27.86
CA GLY A 117 -1.40 -1.91 -28.44
C GLY A 117 -1.99 -0.56 -28.03
N LYS A 118 -2.65 -0.51 -26.85
CA LYS A 118 -3.45 0.65 -26.36
C LYS A 118 -3.04 1.11 -24.97
N VAL A 119 -1.74 1.24 -24.71
CA VAL A 119 -1.22 1.78 -23.44
C VAL A 119 -1.22 3.30 -23.45
N ASN A 120 -1.74 3.91 -22.40
CA ASN A 120 -1.61 5.36 -22.17
C ASN A 120 -0.30 5.67 -21.45
N TRP A 121 0.77 5.85 -22.20
CA TRP A 121 2.10 6.15 -21.66
C TRP A 121 2.17 7.47 -20.89
N GLN A 122 1.31 8.43 -21.23
CA GLN A 122 1.25 9.71 -20.49
C GLN A 122 0.72 9.49 -19.07
N SER A 123 -0.31 8.68 -18.90
CA SER A 123 -0.82 8.33 -17.57
C SER A 123 0.20 7.51 -16.77
N ILE A 124 0.87 6.54 -17.40
CA ILE A 124 1.90 5.73 -16.76
C ILE A 124 3.07 6.59 -16.29
N SER A 125 3.58 7.48 -17.14
CA SER A 125 4.69 8.38 -16.77
C SER A 125 4.29 9.32 -15.62
N ARG A 126 3.07 9.87 -15.63
CA ARG A 126 2.56 10.71 -14.55
C ARG A 126 2.50 9.94 -13.22
N ILE A 127 1.99 8.71 -13.22
CA ILE A 127 1.96 7.84 -12.04
C ILE A 127 3.39 7.57 -11.52
N ALA A 128 4.31 7.21 -12.42
CA ALA A 128 5.70 6.91 -12.06
C ALA A 128 6.44 8.13 -11.50
N ILE A 129 6.31 9.29 -12.13
CA ILE A 129 6.93 10.55 -11.69
C ILE A 129 6.44 10.93 -10.29
N VAL A 130 5.12 10.92 -10.05
CA VAL A 130 4.55 11.26 -8.74
C VAL A 130 4.95 10.24 -7.67
N ALA A 131 5.01 8.97 -8.01
CA ALA A 131 5.48 7.93 -7.11
C ALA A 131 6.93 8.15 -6.67
N VAL A 132 7.82 8.50 -7.58
CA VAL A 132 9.23 8.83 -7.28
C VAL A 132 9.30 10.10 -6.43
N ILE A 133 8.63 11.17 -6.84
CA ILE A 133 8.63 12.45 -6.12
C ILE A 133 8.14 12.26 -4.68
N PHE A 134 7.00 11.60 -4.46
CA PHE A 134 6.45 11.41 -3.11
C PHE A 134 7.31 10.49 -2.26
N SER A 135 7.94 9.50 -2.86
CA SER A 135 8.89 8.62 -2.16
C SER A 135 10.14 9.39 -1.70
N VAL A 136 10.71 10.23 -2.57
CA VAL A 136 11.86 11.06 -2.22
C VAL A 136 11.49 12.15 -1.21
N LEU A 137 10.34 12.82 -1.41
CA LEU A 137 9.86 13.83 -0.45
C LEU A 137 9.59 13.23 0.92
N SER A 138 9.03 12.01 0.99
CA SER A 138 8.82 11.32 2.25
C SER A 138 10.15 11.06 2.99
N PHE A 139 11.17 10.62 2.26
CA PHE A 139 12.52 10.46 2.81
C PHE A 139 13.04 11.79 3.37
N ILE A 140 12.98 12.86 2.58
CA ILE A 140 13.50 14.18 2.99
C ILE A 140 12.77 14.69 4.24
N VAL A 141 11.43 14.68 4.23
CA VAL A 141 10.62 15.17 5.36
C VAL A 141 10.92 14.37 6.63
N VAL A 142 10.91 13.03 6.53
CA VAL A 142 11.19 12.16 7.69
C VAL A 142 12.63 12.35 8.17
N PHE A 143 13.61 12.47 7.28
CA PHE A 143 15.01 12.73 7.63
C PHE A 143 15.16 14.05 8.39
N LEU A 144 14.57 15.14 7.89
CA LEU A 144 14.65 16.45 8.51
C LEU A 144 13.98 16.48 9.89
N VAL A 145 12.77 15.90 10.00
CA VAL A 145 12.05 15.83 11.28
C VAL A 145 12.82 14.95 12.26
N LYS A 146 13.29 13.77 11.83
CA LYS A 146 14.05 12.85 12.70
C LYS A 146 15.35 13.45 13.19
N ARG A 147 16.10 14.15 12.35
CA ARG A 147 17.34 14.83 12.71
C ARG A 147 17.15 15.89 13.79
N ARG A 148 15.97 16.54 13.86
CA ARG A 148 15.63 17.50 14.92
C ARG A 148 15.24 16.83 16.24
N VAL A 149 14.70 15.63 16.16
CA VAL A 149 14.20 14.90 17.32
C VAL A 149 15.27 13.97 17.91
N TYR A 150 16.21 13.45 17.09
CA TYR A 150 17.21 12.46 17.51
C TYR A 150 18.63 12.92 17.13
N PRO A 151 19.66 12.68 17.97
CA PRO A 151 19.60 12.09 19.32
C PRO A 151 18.98 13.04 20.37
N PRO A 152 18.58 12.52 21.56
CA PRO A 152 18.19 13.35 22.68
C PRO A 152 19.30 14.36 23.03
N ASN A 153 18.96 15.62 23.13
CA ASN A 153 19.87 16.70 23.48
C ASN A 153 19.12 17.81 24.22
N ASN A 154 19.82 18.82 24.73
CA ASN A 154 19.21 19.90 25.50
C ASN A 154 18.08 20.65 24.76
N LYS A 155 18.12 20.70 23.41
CA LYS A 155 17.11 21.40 22.61
C LYS A 155 15.80 20.60 22.49
N ASN A 156 15.87 19.27 22.52
CA ASN A 156 14.70 18.39 22.40
C ASN A 156 14.37 17.61 23.67
N LEU A 157 15.08 17.87 24.79
CA LEU A 157 14.88 17.17 26.07
C LEU A 157 13.42 17.27 26.55
N LYS A 158 12.81 18.46 26.46
CA LYS A 158 11.39 18.67 26.84
C LYS A 158 10.44 17.75 26.08
N LEU A 159 10.72 17.41 24.82
CA LEU A 159 9.91 16.47 24.05
C LEU A 159 9.94 15.08 24.69
N TYR A 160 11.12 14.59 25.05
CA TYR A 160 11.30 13.28 25.68
C TYR A 160 10.72 13.24 27.10
N GLN A 161 10.91 14.30 27.88
CA GLN A 161 10.29 14.43 29.21
C GLN A 161 8.76 14.42 29.10
N ASN A 162 8.17 15.22 28.21
CA ASN A 162 6.73 15.22 27.97
C ASN A 162 6.22 13.87 27.48
N PHE A 163 6.99 13.15 26.67
CA PHE A 163 6.65 11.80 26.24
C PHE A 163 6.53 10.84 27.43
N HIS A 164 7.47 10.90 28.37
CA HIS A 164 7.44 10.08 29.58
C HIS A 164 6.33 10.48 30.57
N ILE A 165 6.19 11.78 30.82
CA ILE A 165 5.19 12.32 31.76
C ILE A 165 3.76 12.10 31.25
N HIS A 166 3.52 12.32 29.94
CA HIS A 166 2.19 12.24 29.33
C HIS A 166 1.98 10.98 28.49
N ARG A 167 2.52 9.85 28.89
CA ARG A 167 2.47 8.58 28.15
C ARG A 167 1.06 8.21 27.66
N GLY A 168 0.02 8.51 28.45
CA GLY A 168 -1.37 8.28 28.06
C GLY A 168 -1.84 9.12 26.87
N LYS A 169 -1.40 10.39 26.77
CA LYS A 169 -1.70 11.25 25.61
C LYS A 169 -0.98 10.76 24.36
N PHE A 170 0.31 10.38 24.49
CA PHE A 170 1.08 9.83 23.37
C PHE A 170 0.51 8.52 22.84
N LYS A 171 -0.01 7.66 23.71
CA LYS A 171 -0.75 6.45 23.31
C LYS A 171 -1.92 6.79 22.37
N LYS A 172 -2.72 7.82 22.69
CA LYS A 172 -3.82 8.27 21.84
C LYS A 172 -3.31 8.82 20.51
N ILE A 173 -2.20 9.54 20.49
CA ILE A 173 -1.56 10.05 19.25
C ILE A 173 -1.13 8.87 18.35
N ILE A 174 -0.47 7.87 18.91
CA ILE A 174 -0.05 6.67 18.14
C ILE A 174 -1.25 5.97 17.53
N ILE A 175 -2.33 5.78 18.28
CA ILE A 175 -3.54 5.15 17.78
C ILE A 175 -4.16 5.99 16.66
N PHE A 176 -4.28 7.30 16.85
CA PHE A 176 -4.82 8.20 15.84
C PHE A 176 -3.99 8.21 14.55
N THR A 177 -2.66 8.24 14.65
CA THR A 177 -1.79 8.19 13.46
C THR A 177 -1.87 6.85 12.73
N ASN A 178 -2.10 5.73 13.45
CA ASN A 178 -2.34 4.45 12.81
C ASN A 178 -3.70 4.40 12.11
N MET A 179 -4.74 5.02 12.68
CA MET A 179 -6.03 5.20 12.01
C MET A 179 -5.89 6.08 10.76
N TYR A 180 -5.12 7.15 10.84
CA TYR A 180 -4.81 8.01 9.71
C TYR A 180 -4.05 7.27 8.59
N ALA A 181 -3.10 6.41 8.95
CA ALA A 181 -2.40 5.54 8.02
C ALA A 181 -3.36 4.53 7.34
N ALA A 182 -4.26 3.91 8.10
CA ALA A 182 -5.27 3.01 7.57
C ALA A 182 -6.25 3.73 6.64
N PHE A 183 -6.68 4.95 6.99
CA PHE A 183 -7.50 5.77 6.11
C PHE A 183 -6.75 6.05 4.79
N GLY A 184 -5.49 6.51 4.84
CA GLY A 184 -4.67 6.73 3.66
C GLY A 184 -4.53 5.46 2.79
N MET A 185 -4.35 4.29 3.40
CA MET A 185 -4.35 3.02 2.65
C MET A 185 -5.70 2.74 1.99
N GLY A 186 -6.81 3.01 2.66
CA GLY A 186 -8.16 2.84 2.12
C GLY A 186 -8.37 3.66 0.85
N THR A 187 -7.89 4.91 0.84
CA THR A 187 -8.02 5.82 -0.32
C THR A 187 -7.37 5.29 -1.60
N ASN A 188 -6.41 4.38 -1.48
CA ASN A 188 -5.57 3.94 -2.60
C ASN A 188 -5.64 2.42 -2.86
N ASN A 189 -5.51 1.60 -1.81
CA ASN A 189 -5.28 0.17 -1.98
C ASN A 189 -6.55 -0.61 -2.38
N ILE A 190 -7.74 -0.20 -1.94
CA ILE A 190 -8.98 -0.90 -2.32
C ILE A 190 -9.22 -0.75 -3.82
N ALA A 191 -8.85 0.40 -4.40
CA ALA A 191 -8.95 0.65 -5.83
C ALA A 191 -8.20 -0.38 -6.67
N ASN A 192 -7.09 -0.94 -6.18
CA ASN A 192 -6.31 -1.95 -6.90
C ASN A 192 -7.09 -3.26 -7.12
N VAL A 193 -8.02 -3.61 -6.23
CA VAL A 193 -8.90 -4.78 -6.37
C VAL A 193 -10.10 -4.45 -7.25
N VAL A 194 -10.63 -3.26 -7.08
CA VAL A 194 -11.92 -2.84 -7.68
C VAL A 194 -11.77 -2.40 -9.13
N ALA A 195 -10.65 -1.75 -9.48
CA ALA A 195 -10.46 -1.17 -10.81
C ALA A 195 -10.57 -2.18 -11.98
N PRO A 196 -10.00 -3.41 -11.91
CA PRO A 196 -10.20 -4.40 -12.97
C PRO A 196 -11.66 -4.82 -13.15
N ILE A 197 -12.45 -4.81 -12.07
CA ILE A 197 -13.88 -5.14 -12.11
C ILE A 197 -14.67 -3.99 -12.74
N VAL A 198 -14.45 -2.77 -12.25
CA VAL A 198 -15.15 -1.57 -12.77
C VAL A 198 -14.81 -1.32 -14.24
N GLY A 199 -13.55 -1.49 -14.64
CA GLY A 199 -13.12 -1.27 -16.02
C GLY A 199 -13.67 -2.33 -17.01
N SER A 200 -14.01 -3.53 -16.52
CA SER A 200 -14.58 -4.62 -17.34
C SER A 200 -16.09 -4.77 -17.24
N SER A 201 -16.75 -3.94 -16.44
CA SER A 201 -18.20 -4.03 -16.19
C SER A 201 -18.82 -2.65 -16.00
N THR A 202 -20.15 -2.60 -15.84
CA THR A 202 -20.92 -1.38 -15.60
C THR A 202 -21.16 -1.08 -14.10
N ILE A 203 -20.42 -1.76 -13.21
CA ILE A 203 -20.59 -1.60 -11.75
C ILE A 203 -20.12 -0.21 -11.32
N ASN A 204 -20.92 0.44 -10.48
CA ASN A 204 -20.57 1.72 -9.89
C ASN A 204 -19.32 1.59 -9.00
N PRO A 205 -18.28 2.44 -9.19
CA PRO A 205 -17.05 2.38 -8.41
C PRO A 205 -17.26 2.45 -6.89
N VAL A 206 -18.19 3.30 -6.42
CA VAL A 206 -18.47 3.46 -4.98
C VAL A 206 -19.06 2.17 -4.40
N LEU A 207 -20.02 1.54 -5.12
CA LEU A 207 -20.62 0.28 -4.71
C LEU A 207 -19.56 -0.84 -4.64
N ALA A 208 -18.71 -0.94 -5.66
CA ALA A 208 -17.65 -1.94 -5.70
C ALA A 208 -16.62 -1.74 -4.55
N LEU A 209 -16.26 -0.48 -4.24
CA LEU A 209 -15.41 -0.14 -3.11
C LEU A 209 -16.08 -0.48 -1.77
N ALA A 210 -17.39 -0.20 -1.61
CA ALA A 210 -18.14 -0.51 -0.41
C ALA A 210 -18.23 -2.03 -0.14
N ILE A 211 -18.30 -2.85 -1.19
CA ILE A 211 -18.30 -4.31 -1.08
C ILE A 211 -16.90 -4.84 -0.78
N ALA A 212 -15.85 -4.28 -1.41
CA ALA A 212 -14.49 -4.75 -1.25
C ALA A 212 -13.86 -4.35 0.10
N ALA A 213 -14.18 -3.17 0.63
CA ALA A 213 -13.56 -2.65 1.85
C ALA A 213 -13.71 -3.55 3.09
N PRO A 214 -14.87 -4.16 3.40
CA PRO A 214 -15.02 -5.11 4.50
C PRO A 214 -14.11 -6.33 4.39
N LEU A 215 -13.77 -6.77 3.16
CA LEU A 215 -12.88 -7.91 2.93
C LEU A 215 -11.45 -7.62 3.41
N PHE A 216 -10.99 -6.37 3.34
CA PHE A 216 -9.72 -5.96 3.92
C PHE A 216 -9.73 -6.11 5.44
N GLY A 217 -10.83 -5.74 6.10
CA GLY A 217 -11.02 -5.95 7.54
C GLY A 217 -11.04 -7.42 7.92
N LEU A 218 -11.73 -8.26 7.14
CA LEU A 218 -11.76 -9.71 7.33
C LEU A 218 -10.37 -10.33 7.17
N GLY A 219 -9.60 -9.92 6.17
CA GLY A 219 -8.21 -10.34 5.99
C GLY A 219 -7.37 -10.03 7.23
N ALA A 220 -7.45 -8.80 7.73
CA ALA A 220 -6.78 -8.37 8.95
C ALA A 220 -7.20 -9.19 10.17
N HIS A 221 -8.49 -9.55 10.28
CA HIS A 221 -9.01 -10.37 11.37
C HIS A 221 -8.42 -11.78 11.35
N ILE A 222 -8.43 -12.45 10.20
CA ILE A 222 -8.03 -13.86 10.05
C ILE A 222 -6.51 -14.02 10.26
N TYR A 223 -5.72 -13.27 9.50
CA TYR A 223 -4.27 -13.48 9.40
C TYR A 223 -3.42 -12.38 10.03
N GLY A 224 -4.00 -11.24 10.44
CA GLY A 224 -3.25 -10.05 10.87
C GLY A 224 -2.27 -10.30 12.01
N LYS A 225 -2.58 -11.18 12.98
CA LYS A 225 -1.68 -11.52 14.09
C LYS A 225 -0.38 -12.16 13.58
N LYS A 226 -0.48 -13.18 12.72
CA LYS A 226 0.69 -13.90 12.20
C LYS A 226 1.66 -12.98 11.47
N VAL A 227 1.11 -12.03 10.69
CA VAL A 227 1.92 -11.11 9.90
C VAL A 227 2.54 -10.02 10.76
N ILE A 228 1.81 -9.45 11.74
CA ILE A 228 2.40 -8.46 12.67
C ILE A 228 3.51 -9.11 13.51
N ASP A 229 3.31 -10.31 14.01
CA ASP A 229 4.32 -11.01 14.81
C ASP A 229 5.61 -11.26 13.98
N ALA A 230 5.47 -11.56 12.69
CA ALA A 230 6.60 -11.67 11.78
C ALA A 230 7.27 -10.31 11.50
N VAL A 231 6.47 -9.30 11.15
CA VAL A 231 6.96 -7.95 10.84
C VAL A 231 7.63 -7.28 12.04
N SER A 232 7.10 -7.48 13.25
CA SER A 232 7.67 -6.88 14.47
C SER A 232 9.04 -7.47 14.85
N LYS A 233 9.38 -8.66 14.38
CA LYS A 233 10.68 -9.30 14.64
C LYS A 233 11.75 -8.87 13.63
N ASP A 234 11.35 -8.57 12.40
CA ASP A 234 12.26 -8.30 11.28
C ASP A 234 12.51 -6.80 11.05
N ILE A 235 11.67 -5.92 11.60
CA ILE A 235 11.83 -4.47 11.47
C ILE A 235 12.81 -3.98 12.53
N VAL A 236 13.75 -3.13 12.10
CA VAL A 236 14.59 -2.28 12.96
C VAL A 236 13.70 -1.69 14.07
N PRO A 237 14.11 -1.72 15.36
CA PRO A 237 13.30 -1.17 16.44
C PRO A 237 13.04 0.31 16.19
N ILE A 238 11.91 0.56 15.51
CA ILE A 238 11.42 1.90 15.22
C ILE A 238 10.75 2.36 16.51
N GLY A 239 11.39 3.28 17.24
CA GLY A 239 10.78 3.84 18.45
C GLY A 239 9.43 4.50 18.14
N GLU A 240 8.53 4.57 19.12
CA GLU A 240 7.16 5.06 19.00
C GLU A 240 7.05 6.44 18.29
N ILE A 241 7.97 7.37 18.61
CA ILE A 241 8.03 8.70 17.96
C ILE A 241 8.33 8.57 16.45
N SER A 242 9.27 7.69 16.09
CA SER A 242 9.62 7.46 14.68
C SER A 242 8.46 6.84 13.91
N ALA A 243 7.73 5.92 14.54
CA ALA A 243 6.54 5.29 13.94
C ALA A 243 5.44 6.32 13.66
N VAL A 244 5.19 7.26 14.59
CA VAL A 244 4.25 8.38 14.38
C VAL A 244 4.68 9.24 13.19
N ILE A 245 5.95 9.62 13.11
CA ILE A 245 6.47 10.44 12.01
C ILE A 245 6.26 9.73 10.67
N ILE A 246 6.66 8.46 10.56
CA ILE A 246 6.49 7.67 9.34
C ILE A 246 5.01 7.59 8.95
N SER A 247 4.13 7.21 9.88
CA SER A 247 2.70 7.04 9.62
C SER A 247 2.05 8.33 9.11
N VAL A 248 2.34 9.47 9.74
CA VAL A 248 1.78 10.77 9.33
C VAL A 248 2.28 11.14 7.94
N VAL A 249 3.59 11.12 7.72
CA VAL A 249 4.18 11.54 6.44
C VAL A 249 3.71 10.64 5.30
N THR A 250 3.77 9.32 5.47
CA THR A 250 3.36 8.37 4.44
C THR A 250 1.87 8.51 4.11
N ALA A 251 1.00 8.54 5.12
CA ALA A 251 -0.44 8.69 4.90
C ALA A 251 -0.78 10.01 4.20
N THR A 252 -0.14 11.10 4.58
CA THR A 252 -0.35 12.41 3.94
C THR A 252 -0.03 12.36 2.44
N PHE A 253 1.13 11.82 2.04
CA PHE A 253 1.47 11.72 0.63
C PHE A 253 0.53 10.79 -0.15
N VAL A 254 0.11 9.68 0.46
CA VAL A 254 -0.85 8.77 -0.18
C VAL A 254 -2.23 9.41 -0.34
N ILE A 255 -2.71 10.16 0.66
CA ILE A 255 -3.98 10.89 0.58
C ILE A 255 -3.90 11.97 -0.51
N ILE A 256 -2.81 12.74 -0.58
CA ILE A 256 -2.59 13.75 -1.63
C ILE A 256 -2.61 13.07 -3.00
N ALA A 257 -1.92 11.95 -3.17
CA ALA A 257 -1.94 11.20 -4.43
C ALA A 257 -3.37 10.73 -4.79
N SER A 258 -4.13 10.23 -3.83
CA SER A 258 -5.51 9.79 -4.04
C SER A 258 -6.44 10.95 -4.38
N LEU A 259 -6.23 12.15 -3.81
CA LEU A 259 -6.94 13.37 -4.22
C LEU A 259 -6.66 13.74 -5.68
N LEU A 260 -5.45 13.47 -6.17
CA LEU A 260 -5.05 13.63 -7.57
C LEU A 260 -5.52 12.44 -8.45
N GLY A 261 -6.16 11.43 -7.87
CA GLY A 261 -6.59 10.22 -8.55
C GLY A 261 -5.44 9.28 -8.93
N LEU A 262 -4.26 9.40 -8.33
CA LEU A 262 -3.10 8.63 -8.74
C LEU A 262 -2.87 7.42 -7.83
N PRO A 263 -2.79 6.20 -8.40
CA PRO A 263 -2.36 5.02 -7.67
C PRO A 263 -0.92 5.20 -7.20
N THR A 264 -0.67 4.98 -5.92
CA THR A 264 0.60 5.36 -5.28
C THR A 264 1.22 4.19 -4.52
N PRO A 265 2.55 4.01 -4.62
CA PRO A 265 3.24 2.90 -4.00
C PRO A 265 3.45 3.12 -2.50
N TYR A 266 2.44 2.83 -1.68
CA TYR A 266 2.49 2.99 -0.22
C TYR A 266 3.76 2.37 0.39
N VAL A 267 4.14 1.16 -0.06
CA VAL A 267 5.30 0.44 0.46
C VAL A 267 6.61 1.19 0.18
N GLN A 268 6.80 1.76 -1.03
CA GLN A 268 8.00 2.53 -1.36
C GLN A 268 8.11 3.79 -0.50
N ILE A 269 7.01 4.55 -0.37
CA ILE A 269 6.96 5.76 0.45
C ILE A 269 7.32 5.42 1.90
N THR A 270 6.73 4.36 2.47
CA THR A 270 7.02 3.92 3.83
C THR A 270 8.47 3.44 3.97
N THR A 271 8.97 2.67 3.00
CA THR A 271 10.34 2.15 3.04
C THR A 271 11.37 3.26 3.01
N LEU A 272 11.20 4.28 2.15
CA LEU A 272 12.10 5.42 2.12
C LEU A 272 12.00 6.26 3.40
N SER A 273 10.80 6.36 4.00
CA SER A 273 10.62 6.95 5.33
C SER A 273 11.41 6.19 6.42
N VAL A 274 11.37 4.85 6.39
CA VAL A 274 12.15 3.99 7.32
C VAL A 274 13.66 4.15 7.06
N LEU A 275 14.07 4.20 5.78
CA LEU A 275 15.46 4.43 5.40
C LEU A 275 15.99 5.76 5.94
N ALA A 276 15.17 6.82 5.89
CA ALA A 276 15.50 8.12 6.46
C ALA A 276 15.76 8.05 7.99
N ILE A 277 14.97 7.26 8.71
CA ILE A 277 15.21 7.01 10.14
C ILE A 277 16.57 6.30 10.35
N SER A 278 16.86 5.27 9.53
CA SER A 278 18.11 4.53 9.60
C SER A 278 19.33 5.42 9.26
N PHE A 279 19.18 6.33 8.30
CA PHE A 279 20.25 7.32 7.99
C PHE A 279 20.60 8.19 9.18
N VAL A 280 19.62 8.63 9.96
CA VAL A 280 19.85 9.46 11.15
C VAL A 280 20.40 8.64 12.32
N LYS A 281 19.99 7.37 12.47
CA LYS A 281 20.38 6.52 13.61
C LYS A 281 21.72 5.82 13.38
N ASP A 282 21.87 5.20 12.23
CA ASP A 282 22.92 4.22 11.93
C ASP A 282 23.97 4.78 10.95
N GLY A 283 23.66 5.92 10.31
CA GLY A 283 24.47 6.52 9.25
C GLY A 283 24.11 6.00 7.84
N PRO A 284 24.41 6.79 6.79
CA PRO A 284 23.98 6.48 5.42
C PRO A 284 24.59 5.20 4.87
N ARG A 285 25.89 4.98 5.09
CA ARG A 285 26.62 3.80 4.57
C ARG A 285 26.02 2.51 5.10
N TYR A 286 25.87 2.40 6.41
CA TYR A 286 25.31 1.21 7.05
C TYR A 286 23.87 0.95 6.66
N ALA A 287 23.06 2.02 6.56
CA ALA A 287 21.66 1.90 6.18
C ALA A 287 21.49 1.35 4.76
N LEU A 288 22.31 1.78 3.78
CA LEU A 288 22.26 1.31 2.39
C LEU A 288 22.82 -0.11 2.22
N GLU A 289 23.73 -0.54 3.08
CA GLU A 289 24.30 -1.89 3.04
C GLU A 289 23.32 -2.96 3.52
N LYS A 290 22.25 -2.60 4.25
CA LYS A 290 21.25 -3.56 4.74
C LYS A 290 20.63 -4.36 3.59
N THR A 291 20.73 -5.67 3.66
CA THR A 291 20.24 -6.63 2.65
C THR A 291 18.74 -6.42 2.33
N VAL A 292 17.95 -5.99 3.34
CA VAL A 292 16.52 -5.73 3.18
C VAL A 292 16.27 -4.63 2.14
N PHE A 293 16.98 -3.51 2.18
CA PHE A 293 16.82 -2.42 1.21
C PHE A 293 17.23 -2.82 -0.20
N LYS A 294 18.31 -3.58 -0.34
CA LYS A 294 18.75 -4.10 -1.66
C LYS A 294 17.70 -5.04 -2.26
N ARG A 295 17.14 -5.95 -1.46
CA ARG A 295 16.05 -6.85 -1.90
C ARG A 295 14.79 -6.08 -2.29
N MET A 296 14.45 -5.04 -1.53
CA MET A 296 13.28 -4.21 -1.85
C MET A 296 13.48 -3.41 -3.15
N ALA A 297 14.64 -2.82 -3.35
CA ALA A 297 14.97 -2.08 -4.57
C ALA A 297 14.91 -2.96 -5.82
N SER A 298 15.47 -4.17 -5.76
CA SER A 298 15.35 -5.14 -6.87
C SER A 298 13.90 -5.57 -7.12
N ALA A 299 13.12 -5.80 -6.06
CA ALA A 299 11.73 -6.21 -6.17
C ALA A 299 10.85 -5.11 -6.83
N TRP A 300 11.15 -3.83 -6.60
CA TRP A 300 10.40 -2.72 -7.22
C TRP A 300 10.55 -2.65 -8.73
N ILE A 301 11.55 -3.32 -9.29
CA ILE A 301 11.76 -3.45 -10.73
C ILE A 301 11.30 -4.81 -11.23
N LEU A 302 11.77 -5.89 -10.61
CA LEU A 302 11.55 -7.26 -11.10
C LEU A 302 10.07 -7.69 -10.99
N VAL A 303 9.38 -7.36 -9.88
CA VAL A 303 7.99 -7.78 -9.69
C VAL A 303 7.03 -7.09 -10.68
N PRO A 304 7.09 -5.76 -10.91
CA PRO A 304 6.28 -5.15 -11.97
C PRO A 304 6.59 -5.71 -13.37
N LEU A 305 7.85 -5.91 -13.73
CA LEU A 305 8.22 -6.49 -15.03
C LEU A 305 7.64 -7.92 -15.19
N ALA A 306 7.78 -8.76 -14.18
CA ALA A 306 7.17 -10.10 -14.20
C ALA A 306 5.64 -10.04 -14.28
N THR A 307 5.01 -9.03 -13.63
CA THR A 307 3.55 -8.85 -13.71
C THR A 307 3.11 -8.41 -15.11
N ILE A 308 3.85 -7.49 -15.75
CA ILE A 308 3.60 -7.10 -17.14
C ILE A 308 3.65 -8.33 -18.05
N SER A 309 4.73 -9.11 -17.96
CA SER A 309 4.92 -10.32 -18.75
C SER A 309 3.82 -11.35 -18.51
N LEU A 310 3.47 -11.61 -17.25
CA LEU A 310 2.40 -12.55 -16.92
C LEU A 310 1.05 -12.11 -17.49
N SER A 311 0.67 -10.84 -17.29
CA SER A 311 -0.58 -10.32 -17.83
C SER A 311 -0.62 -10.36 -19.35
N PHE A 312 0.46 -9.96 -20.01
CA PHE A 312 0.58 -10.01 -21.47
C PHE A 312 0.43 -11.44 -22.02
N LEU A 313 1.16 -12.41 -21.46
CA LEU A 313 1.11 -13.82 -21.87
C LEU A 313 -0.27 -14.43 -21.65
N LEU A 314 -0.93 -14.15 -20.53
CA LEU A 314 -2.28 -14.65 -20.29
C LEU A 314 -3.29 -14.04 -21.28
N HIS A 315 -3.13 -12.79 -21.69
CA HIS A 315 -3.96 -12.20 -22.75
C HIS A 315 -3.75 -12.90 -24.09
N LEU A 316 -2.50 -13.21 -24.46
CA LEU A 316 -2.20 -14.00 -25.67
C LEU A 316 -2.85 -15.39 -25.67
N ILE A 317 -2.92 -16.04 -24.51
CA ILE A 317 -3.45 -17.40 -24.39
C ILE A 317 -4.99 -17.41 -24.39
N PHE A 318 -5.62 -16.52 -23.63
CA PHE A 318 -7.05 -16.59 -23.32
C PHE A 318 -7.93 -15.63 -24.14
N ILE A 319 -7.35 -14.60 -24.74
CA ILE A 319 -8.07 -13.67 -25.60
C ILE A 319 -7.59 -13.94 -27.03
N LYS A 320 -8.38 -14.73 -27.76
CA LYS A 320 -8.20 -14.85 -29.20
C LYS A 320 -8.59 -13.53 -29.86
N GLY A 321 -7.70 -12.97 -30.67
CA GLY A 321 -7.89 -11.71 -31.37
C GLY A 321 -9.09 -11.74 -32.33
#